data_f712b10a355c18fd0c22d2cb303bc380
#
_entry.id   f712b10a355c18fd0c22d2cb303bc380
#
_cell.length_a   1.000
_cell.length_b   1.000
_cell.length_c   1.000
_cell.angle_alpha   90.00
_cell.angle_beta   90.00
_cell.angle_gamma   90.00
#
_symmetry.space_group_name_H-M   'P 1'
#
loop_
_entity.id
_entity.type
_entity.pdbx_description
1 polymer ?
#
loop_
_entity_poly.entity_id
_entity_poly.type
_entity_poly.pdbx_seq_one_letter_code
_entity_poly.pdbx_strand_id
1 'polypeptide(L)'
;MKLPPALKALLAQAIGTAAALAAARSGVLPGGLWPVVVVQALAATATATALGSAPWWRWIHLGFAPLVVVALQLNIAPGWYLAAFIGFALVFWSSFRTQVPLFLSNRATAAAVAEQLPRNRPSRLLDLGSGTGSLLRPLAQMRPDCRLEGIESAPAPYALSVLLTRREPTIAVARGDFFDIPWSDYDLVYAFLSPVPMAEVWRKASAELRPGALLVSNSFPVEGIDPDHIIDVDDRRHTRLYCYRPAGPAYQQKSGITGL
;
A
#
# COMPACT_ATOMS: atom_id res chain seq x y z
N MET A 1 -26.37 -8.45 -2.95
CA MET A 1 -25.31 -7.42 -2.80
C MET A 1 -24.58 -7.70 -1.48
N LYS A 2 -23.26 -8.00 -1.48
CA LYS A 2 -22.51 -8.25 -0.24
C LYS A 2 -22.18 -6.89 0.40
N LEU A 3 -22.52 -6.72 1.68
CA LEU A 3 -22.18 -5.51 2.42
C LEU A 3 -20.66 -5.30 2.48
N PRO A 4 -20.17 -4.05 2.26
CA PRO A 4 -18.76 -3.73 2.41
C PRO A 4 -18.25 -4.03 3.83
N PRO A 5 -16.98 -4.44 4.01
CA PRO A 5 -16.44 -4.77 5.33
C PRO A 5 -16.57 -3.64 6.36
N ALA A 6 -16.36 -2.40 5.95
CA ALA A 6 -16.50 -1.22 6.83
C ALA A 6 -17.95 -1.06 7.34
N LEU A 7 -18.95 -1.28 6.48
CA LEU A 7 -20.35 -1.19 6.89
C LEU A 7 -20.73 -2.32 7.83
N LYS A 8 -20.24 -3.54 7.61
CA LYS A 8 -20.42 -4.67 8.54
C LYS A 8 -19.83 -4.33 9.92
N ALA A 9 -18.63 -3.73 9.95
CA ALA A 9 -17.98 -3.36 11.20
C ALA A 9 -18.76 -2.28 11.96
N LEU A 10 -19.25 -1.24 11.29
CA LEU A 10 -20.09 -0.20 11.88
C LEU A 10 -21.38 -0.76 12.45
N LEU A 11 -22.07 -1.61 11.69
CA LEU A 11 -23.30 -2.27 12.17
C LEU A 11 -23.04 -3.16 13.38
N ALA A 12 -21.94 -3.90 13.39
CA ALA A 12 -21.56 -4.73 14.52
C ALA A 12 -21.33 -3.89 15.79
N GLN A 13 -20.63 -2.77 15.69
CA GLN A 13 -20.41 -1.84 16.81
C GLN A 13 -21.72 -1.18 17.27
N ALA A 14 -22.57 -0.73 16.35
CA ALA A 14 -23.85 -0.12 16.69
C ALA A 14 -24.79 -1.09 17.43
N ILE A 15 -24.92 -2.32 16.92
CA ILE A 15 -25.75 -3.37 17.54
C ILE A 15 -25.17 -3.78 18.87
N GLY A 16 -23.84 -3.95 18.98
CA GLY A 16 -23.16 -4.27 20.23
C GLY A 16 -23.42 -3.20 21.30
N THR A 17 -23.32 -1.93 20.93
CA THR A 17 -23.57 -0.80 21.82
C THR A 17 -25.05 -0.75 22.26
N ALA A 18 -25.98 -0.96 21.32
CA ALA A 18 -27.41 -1.00 21.64
C ALA A 18 -27.75 -2.14 22.62
N ALA A 19 -27.19 -3.33 22.40
CA ALA A 19 -27.37 -4.47 23.29
C ALA A 19 -26.81 -4.21 24.70
N ALA A 20 -25.61 -3.60 24.78
CA ALA A 20 -24.99 -3.25 26.06
C ALA A 20 -25.82 -2.21 26.83
N LEU A 21 -26.34 -1.19 26.15
CA LEU A 21 -27.22 -0.17 26.76
C LEU A 21 -28.55 -0.77 27.21
N ALA A 22 -29.14 -1.67 26.46
CA ALA A 22 -30.37 -2.37 26.84
C ALA A 22 -30.15 -3.24 28.07
N ALA A 23 -29.06 -4.00 28.10
CA ALA A 23 -28.70 -4.83 29.26
C ALA A 23 -28.39 -3.99 30.52
N ALA A 24 -27.73 -2.85 30.38
CA ALA A 24 -27.48 -1.95 31.48
C ALA A 24 -28.78 -1.36 32.04
N ARG A 25 -29.74 -1.00 31.19
CA ARG A 25 -31.04 -0.45 31.61
C ARG A 25 -31.97 -1.48 32.23
N SER A 26 -31.84 -2.75 31.88
CA SER A 26 -32.70 -3.82 32.44
C SER A 26 -32.36 -4.18 33.91
N GLY A 27 -31.27 -3.68 34.46
CA GLY A 27 -30.82 -4.00 35.80
C GLY A 27 -30.27 -5.43 35.97
N VAL A 28 -30.13 -6.19 34.86
CA VAL A 28 -29.62 -7.58 34.90
C VAL A 28 -28.10 -7.62 35.11
N LEU A 29 -27.38 -6.57 34.70
CA LEU A 29 -25.94 -6.54 34.85
C LEU A 29 -25.49 -6.14 36.24
N PRO A 30 -24.42 -6.76 36.76
CA PRO A 30 -23.76 -6.25 37.98
C PRO A 30 -23.35 -4.78 37.77
N GLY A 31 -23.33 -4.01 38.87
CA GLY A 31 -22.91 -2.61 38.82
C GLY A 31 -21.48 -2.45 38.28
N GLY A 32 -21.25 -1.35 37.61
CA GLY A 32 -19.92 -0.98 37.07
C GLY A 32 -19.83 -0.97 35.56
N LEU A 33 -18.72 -0.46 35.08
CA LEU A 33 -18.48 -0.26 33.63
C LEU A 33 -18.14 -1.57 32.88
N TRP A 34 -17.35 -2.44 33.50
CA TRP A 34 -16.81 -3.64 32.85
C TRP A 34 -17.86 -4.64 32.38
N PRO A 35 -18.95 -4.96 33.11
CA PRO A 35 -20.00 -5.83 32.60
C PRO A 35 -20.64 -5.30 31.32
N VAL A 36 -20.85 -3.98 31.21
CA VAL A 36 -21.41 -3.34 30.03
C VAL A 36 -20.43 -3.46 28.83
N VAL A 37 -19.15 -3.26 29.10
CA VAL A 37 -18.08 -3.40 28.09
C VAL A 37 -18.01 -4.83 27.56
N VAL A 38 -18.11 -5.83 28.44
CA VAL A 38 -18.10 -7.24 28.05
C VAL A 38 -19.30 -7.57 27.14
N VAL A 39 -20.51 -7.14 27.54
CA VAL A 39 -21.72 -7.35 26.72
C VAL A 39 -21.56 -6.69 25.35
N GLN A 40 -21.03 -5.46 25.30
CA GLN A 40 -20.79 -4.76 24.03
C GLN A 40 -19.83 -5.55 23.12
N ALA A 41 -18.68 -5.97 23.66
CA ALA A 41 -17.66 -6.70 22.93
C ALA A 41 -18.18 -8.04 22.36
N LEU A 42 -18.90 -8.81 23.21
CA LEU A 42 -19.47 -10.09 22.81
C LEU A 42 -20.58 -9.92 21.77
N ALA A 43 -21.49 -8.97 21.95
CA ALA A 43 -22.59 -8.72 21.00
C ALA A 43 -22.08 -8.20 19.65
N ALA A 44 -21.08 -7.29 19.65
CA ALA A 44 -20.44 -6.83 18.44
C ALA A 44 -19.72 -7.98 17.69
N THR A 45 -19.02 -8.83 18.42
CA THR A 45 -18.33 -10.01 17.85
C THR A 45 -19.34 -11.01 17.26
N ALA A 46 -20.42 -11.30 17.96
CA ALA A 46 -21.48 -12.18 17.48
C ALA A 46 -22.13 -11.61 16.20
N THR A 47 -22.46 -10.33 16.20
CA THR A 47 -23.02 -9.64 15.03
C THR A 47 -22.06 -9.67 13.82
N ALA A 48 -20.78 -9.37 14.01
CA ALA A 48 -19.80 -9.44 12.94
C ALA A 48 -19.67 -10.85 12.36
N THR A 49 -19.77 -11.88 13.22
CA THR A 49 -19.75 -13.27 12.80
C THR A 49 -20.99 -13.63 12.00
N ALA A 50 -22.18 -13.22 12.46
CA ALA A 50 -23.45 -13.43 11.76
C ALA A 50 -23.51 -12.73 10.39
N LEU A 51 -22.87 -11.55 10.27
CA LEU A 51 -22.75 -10.82 9.00
C LEU A 51 -21.70 -11.42 8.04
N GLY A 52 -21.07 -12.54 8.41
CA GLY A 52 -20.05 -13.20 7.59
C GLY A 52 -18.80 -12.35 7.39
N SER A 53 -18.33 -11.66 8.44
CA SER A 53 -17.05 -10.99 8.44
C SER A 53 -15.91 -11.99 8.50
N ALA A 54 -14.73 -11.62 7.94
CA ALA A 54 -13.54 -12.48 7.99
C ALA A 54 -13.16 -12.83 9.45
N PRO A 55 -12.61 -14.04 9.73
CA PRO A 55 -12.40 -14.53 11.09
C PRO A 55 -11.59 -13.61 12.01
N TRP A 56 -10.63 -12.88 11.47
CA TRP A 56 -9.77 -11.96 12.23
C TRP A 56 -10.51 -10.72 12.77
N TRP A 57 -11.67 -10.33 12.19
CA TRP A 57 -12.53 -9.27 12.71
C TRP A 57 -13.07 -9.56 14.12
N ARG A 58 -13.21 -10.84 14.50
CA ARG A 58 -13.67 -11.24 15.85
C ARG A 58 -12.79 -10.64 16.95
N TRP A 59 -11.47 -10.71 16.75
CA TRP A 59 -10.49 -10.18 17.71
C TRP A 59 -10.54 -8.66 17.80
N ILE A 60 -10.79 -7.99 16.67
CA ILE A 60 -10.95 -6.54 16.64
C ILE A 60 -12.19 -6.14 17.44
N HIS A 61 -13.34 -6.74 17.16
CA HIS A 61 -14.57 -6.41 17.88
C HIS A 61 -14.50 -6.77 19.36
N LEU A 62 -13.90 -7.90 19.72
CA LEU A 62 -13.73 -8.31 21.11
C LEU A 62 -12.82 -7.35 21.89
N GLY A 63 -11.76 -6.86 21.27
CA GLY A 63 -10.80 -5.95 21.91
C GLY A 63 -11.19 -4.49 21.89
N PHE A 64 -12.06 -4.06 20.97
CA PHE A 64 -12.29 -2.64 20.70
C PHE A 64 -12.79 -1.86 21.94
N ALA A 65 -13.92 -2.24 22.52
CA ALA A 65 -14.47 -1.53 23.66
C ALA A 65 -13.60 -1.64 24.93
N PRO A 66 -13.04 -2.80 25.28
CA PRO A 66 -12.06 -2.90 26.38
C PRO A 66 -10.87 -1.96 26.19
N LEU A 67 -10.28 -1.93 25.00
CA LEU A 67 -9.12 -1.06 24.70
C LEU A 67 -9.48 0.43 24.78
N VAL A 68 -10.68 0.83 24.33
CA VAL A 68 -11.16 2.21 24.47
C VAL A 68 -11.27 2.58 25.94
N VAL A 69 -11.87 1.73 26.78
CA VAL A 69 -11.99 1.99 28.22
C VAL A 69 -10.64 2.08 28.91
N VAL A 70 -9.72 1.16 28.61
CA VAL A 70 -8.35 1.23 29.12
C VAL A 70 -7.66 2.53 28.67
N ALA A 71 -7.77 2.90 27.41
CA ALA A 71 -7.19 4.13 26.90
C ALA A 71 -7.71 5.38 27.62
N LEU A 72 -9.02 5.43 27.91
CA LEU A 72 -9.62 6.51 28.67
C LEU A 72 -9.13 6.56 30.13
N GLN A 73 -8.81 5.41 30.73
CA GLN A 73 -8.27 5.33 32.10
C GLN A 73 -6.81 5.73 32.20
N LEU A 74 -6.05 5.73 31.10
CA LEU A 74 -4.63 6.11 31.08
C LEU A 74 -4.39 7.62 31.30
N ASN A 75 -5.45 8.43 31.42
CA ASN A 75 -5.37 9.89 31.59
C ASN A 75 -4.46 10.59 30.57
N ILE A 76 -4.36 10.03 29.38
CA ILE A 76 -3.61 10.63 28.26
C ILE A 76 -4.36 11.88 27.78
N ALA A 77 -3.66 13.00 27.72
CA ALA A 77 -4.29 14.24 27.21
C ALA A 77 -4.89 14.03 25.81
N PRO A 78 -6.14 14.49 25.56
CA PRO A 78 -6.84 14.26 24.28
C PRO A 78 -6.04 14.64 23.03
N GLY A 79 -5.17 15.65 23.14
CA GLY A 79 -4.28 16.08 22.07
C GLY A 79 -3.36 14.99 21.53
N TRP A 80 -2.96 14.01 22.36
CA TRP A 80 -2.13 12.89 21.90
C TRP A 80 -2.89 11.91 21.01
N TYR A 81 -4.17 11.66 21.30
CA TYR A 81 -5.02 10.85 20.40
C TYR A 81 -5.22 11.53 19.06
N LEU A 82 -5.44 12.86 19.07
CA LEU A 82 -5.54 13.65 17.84
C LEU A 82 -4.21 13.63 17.06
N ALA A 83 -3.09 13.80 17.74
CA ALA A 83 -1.77 13.74 17.11
C ALA A 83 -1.49 12.36 16.48
N ALA A 84 -1.82 11.27 17.18
CA ALA A 84 -1.73 9.92 16.64
C ALA A 84 -2.64 9.72 15.42
N PHE A 85 -3.90 10.18 15.50
CA PHE A 85 -4.83 10.12 14.37
C PHE A 85 -4.31 10.89 13.14
N ILE A 86 -3.82 12.11 13.35
CA ILE A 86 -3.21 12.90 12.26
C ILE A 86 -1.99 12.19 11.70
N GLY A 87 -1.12 11.65 12.56
CA GLY A 87 0.05 10.87 12.14
C GLY A 87 -0.32 9.69 11.25
N PHE A 88 -1.29 8.88 11.67
CA PHE A 88 -1.81 7.78 10.85
C PHE A 88 -2.44 8.26 9.56
N ALA A 89 -3.24 9.34 9.59
CA ALA A 89 -3.85 9.91 8.40
C ALA A 89 -2.78 10.37 7.38
N LEU A 90 -1.69 10.97 7.83
CA LEU A 90 -0.60 11.41 6.97
C LEU A 90 0.21 10.26 6.37
N VAL A 91 0.39 9.16 7.12
CA VAL A 91 1.09 7.95 6.64
C VAL A 91 0.23 7.18 5.63
N PHE A 92 -1.04 6.98 5.95
CA PHE A 92 -1.97 6.18 5.13
C PHE A 92 -2.87 7.03 4.23
N TRP A 93 -2.45 8.26 3.92
CA TRP A 93 -3.24 9.25 3.16
C TRP A 93 -3.79 8.71 1.85
N SER A 94 -2.98 7.98 1.11
CA SER A 94 -3.36 7.41 -0.18
C SER A 94 -4.10 6.08 -0.08
N SER A 95 -3.95 5.34 1.02
CA SER A 95 -4.47 3.96 1.14
C SER A 95 -6.00 3.87 1.01
N PHE A 96 -6.73 4.93 1.38
CA PHE A 96 -8.19 4.98 1.20
C PHE A 96 -8.60 5.03 -0.27
N ARG A 97 -7.81 5.65 -1.14
CA ARG A 97 -8.11 5.84 -2.57
C ARG A 97 -7.48 4.76 -3.44
N THR A 98 -6.21 4.43 -3.18
CA THR A 98 -5.43 3.53 -4.02
C THR A 98 -5.42 2.09 -3.54
N GLN A 99 -5.87 1.83 -2.29
CA GLN A 99 -5.81 0.52 -1.63
C GLN A 99 -4.40 -0.10 -1.62
N VAL A 100 -3.38 0.75 -1.68
CA VAL A 100 -1.98 0.35 -1.63
C VAL A 100 -1.44 0.65 -0.22
N PRO A 101 -1.13 -0.38 0.59
CA PRO A 101 -0.40 -0.19 1.84
C PRO A 101 1.02 0.30 1.59
N LEU A 102 1.66 0.85 2.62
CA LEU A 102 3.08 1.20 2.53
C LEU A 102 3.93 -0.08 2.52
N PHE A 103 4.38 -0.48 1.34
CA PHE A 103 5.35 -1.56 1.16
C PHE A 103 6.77 -1.01 1.12
N LEU A 104 7.71 -1.70 1.78
CA LEU A 104 9.12 -1.30 1.80
C LEU A 104 9.97 -2.36 1.13
N SER A 105 10.71 -1.96 0.09
CA SER A 105 11.70 -2.80 -0.57
C SER A 105 12.95 -2.94 0.30
N ASN A 106 13.57 -4.11 0.27
CA ASN A 106 14.81 -4.39 0.99
C ASN A 106 16.04 -4.27 0.08
N ARG A 107 17.23 -4.45 0.66
CA ARG A 107 18.51 -4.34 -0.06
C ARG A 107 18.68 -5.44 -1.12
N ALA A 108 18.19 -6.66 -0.87
CA ALA A 108 18.25 -7.75 -1.84
C ALA A 108 17.38 -7.45 -3.08
N THR A 109 16.16 -6.93 -2.85
CA THR A 109 15.31 -6.43 -3.94
C THR A 109 16.01 -5.33 -4.74
N ALA A 110 16.65 -4.36 -4.07
CA ALA A 110 17.38 -3.30 -4.75
C ALA A 110 18.54 -3.85 -5.60
N ALA A 111 19.26 -4.86 -5.12
CA ALA A 111 20.33 -5.51 -5.87
C ALA A 111 19.78 -6.22 -7.13
N ALA A 112 18.69 -6.96 -7.00
CA ALA A 112 18.05 -7.62 -8.14
C ALA A 112 17.56 -6.60 -9.19
N VAL A 113 17.00 -5.45 -8.76
CA VAL A 113 16.61 -4.35 -9.66
C VAL A 113 17.82 -3.69 -10.31
N ALA A 114 18.92 -3.51 -9.58
CA ALA A 114 20.16 -2.93 -10.11
C ALA A 114 20.73 -3.73 -11.29
N GLU A 115 20.58 -5.05 -11.26
CA GLU A 115 21.01 -5.96 -12.33
C GLU A 115 20.16 -5.83 -13.61
N GLN A 116 18.93 -5.34 -13.49
CA GLN A 116 18.04 -5.12 -14.63
C GLN A 116 18.32 -3.80 -15.38
N LEU A 117 19.05 -2.88 -14.77
CA LEU A 117 19.43 -1.63 -15.42
C LEU A 117 20.60 -1.85 -16.39
N PRO A 118 20.62 -1.19 -17.56
CA PRO A 118 21.73 -1.24 -18.50
C PRO A 118 23.07 -0.95 -17.79
N ARG A 119 24.10 -1.77 -18.05
CA ARG A 119 25.43 -1.60 -17.42
C ARG A 119 26.39 -0.74 -18.24
N ASN A 120 26.09 -0.55 -19.51
CA ASN A 120 26.96 0.12 -20.48
C ASN A 120 26.70 1.62 -20.63
N ARG A 121 25.71 2.16 -19.92
CA ARG A 121 25.36 3.58 -19.93
C ARG A 121 24.61 4.00 -18.69
N PRO A 122 24.63 5.29 -18.34
CA PRO A 122 23.74 5.85 -17.33
C PRO A 122 22.27 5.57 -17.70
N SER A 123 21.47 5.28 -16.70
CA SER A 123 20.07 4.90 -16.86
C SER A 123 19.17 5.68 -15.92
N ARG A 124 17.89 5.80 -16.29
CA ARG A 124 16.87 6.44 -15.46
C ARG A 124 15.87 5.40 -14.94
N LEU A 125 15.63 5.43 -13.64
CA LEU A 125 14.63 4.59 -12.98
C LEU A 125 13.57 5.46 -12.33
N LEU A 126 12.31 5.03 -12.45
CA LEU A 126 11.16 5.58 -11.75
C LEU A 126 10.59 4.57 -10.77
N ASP A 127 10.44 4.97 -9.49
CA ASP A 127 9.81 4.18 -8.42
C ASP A 127 8.39 4.72 -8.16
N LEU A 128 7.38 3.92 -8.51
CA LEU A 128 5.96 4.27 -8.35
C LEU A 128 5.50 4.02 -6.91
N GLY A 129 5.12 5.09 -6.20
CA GLY A 129 4.80 4.99 -4.78
C GLY A 129 6.04 4.69 -3.95
N SER A 130 7.08 5.52 -4.11
CA SER A 130 8.43 5.26 -3.56
C SER A 130 8.51 5.21 -2.03
N GLY A 131 7.41 5.53 -1.33
CA GLY A 131 7.32 5.48 0.12
C GLY A 131 8.40 6.34 0.78
N THR A 132 9.23 5.71 1.58
CA THR A 132 10.37 6.36 2.26
C THR A 132 11.68 6.32 1.48
N GLY A 133 11.64 5.99 0.19
CA GLY A 133 12.82 5.79 -0.65
C GLY A 133 13.59 4.52 -0.32
N SER A 134 12.90 3.49 0.13
CA SER A 134 13.51 2.22 0.59
C SER A 134 14.20 1.43 -0.52
N LEU A 135 13.72 1.55 -1.77
CA LEU A 135 14.41 1.04 -2.96
C LEU A 135 15.55 1.95 -3.39
N LEU A 136 15.25 3.26 -3.49
CA LEU A 136 16.13 4.24 -4.13
C LEU A 136 17.49 4.37 -3.43
N ARG A 137 17.50 4.41 -2.08
CA ARG A 137 18.73 4.58 -1.31
C ARG A 137 19.78 3.48 -1.51
N PRO A 138 19.46 2.19 -1.32
CA PRO A 138 20.44 1.14 -1.60
C PRO A 138 20.79 1.04 -3.09
N LEU A 139 19.85 1.36 -3.99
CA LEU A 139 20.08 1.35 -5.43
C LEU A 139 21.08 2.45 -5.86
N ALA A 140 21.01 3.66 -5.28
CA ALA A 140 21.96 4.74 -5.54
C ALA A 140 23.41 4.35 -5.16
N GLN A 141 23.57 3.58 -4.09
CA GLN A 141 24.90 3.07 -3.68
C GLN A 141 25.45 2.02 -4.66
N MET A 142 24.58 1.20 -5.26
CA MET A 142 24.97 0.15 -6.20
C MET A 142 25.15 0.68 -7.64
N ARG A 143 24.40 1.71 -7.99
CA ARG A 143 24.37 2.32 -9.33
C ARG A 143 24.46 3.85 -9.22
N PRO A 144 25.62 4.38 -8.80
CA PRO A 144 25.83 5.83 -8.69
C PRO A 144 25.85 6.55 -10.04
N ASP A 145 25.90 5.80 -11.13
CA ASP A 145 25.81 6.28 -12.51
C ASP A 145 24.37 6.55 -12.96
N CYS A 146 23.37 6.03 -12.25
CA CYS A 146 21.97 6.10 -12.62
C CYS A 146 21.26 7.29 -11.97
N ARG A 147 20.25 7.82 -12.66
CA ARG A 147 19.31 8.80 -12.10
C ARG A 147 18.06 8.07 -11.60
N LEU A 148 17.79 8.23 -10.32
CA LEU A 148 16.72 7.53 -9.62
C LEU A 148 15.64 8.53 -9.21
N GLU A 149 14.42 8.31 -9.64
CA GLU A 149 13.30 9.20 -9.37
C GLU A 149 12.19 8.42 -8.65
N GLY A 150 11.59 9.04 -7.62
CA GLY A 150 10.48 8.46 -6.87
C GLY A 150 9.30 9.41 -6.80
N ILE A 151 8.10 8.89 -7.00
CA ILE A 151 6.86 9.64 -6.81
C ILE A 151 6.12 9.04 -5.63
N GLU A 152 5.74 9.91 -4.67
CA GLU A 152 4.98 9.49 -3.49
C GLU A 152 3.83 10.46 -3.23
N SER A 153 2.62 9.93 -3.06
CA SER A 153 1.42 10.73 -2.84
C SER A 153 1.17 11.04 -1.36
N ALA A 154 1.57 10.14 -0.45
CA ALA A 154 1.35 10.29 0.98
C ALA A 154 2.34 11.30 1.61
N PRO A 155 1.83 12.32 2.35
CA PRO A 155 2.68 13.42 2.84
C PRO A 155 3.82 12.99 3.76
N ALA A 156 3.55 12.10 4.72
CA ALA A 156 4.57 11.70 5.69
C ALA A 156 5.66 10.79 5.10
N PRO A 157 5.35 9.73 4.31
CA PRO A 157 6.36 8.98 3.59
C PRO A 157 7.19 9.84 2.65
N TYR A 158 6.57 10.76 1.89
CA TYR A 158 7.28 11.72 1.04
C TYR A 158 8.27 12.57 1.83
N ALA A 159 7.82 13.23 2.92
CA ALA A 159 8.68 14.09 3.72
C ALA A 159 9.86 13.31 4.31
N LEU A 160 9.61 12.08 4.78
CA LEU A 160 10.67 11.20 5.28
C LEU A 160 11.62 10.78 4.16
N SER A 161 11.12 10.47 2.97
CA SER A 161 11.95 10.13 1.81
C SER A 161 12.88 11.29 1.46
N VAL A 162 12.37 12.53 1.35
CA VAL A 162 13.19 13.73 1.08
C VAL A 162 14.29 13.89 2.13
N LEU A 163 13.95 13.71 3.42
CA LEU A 163 14.94 13.81 4.50
C LEU A 163 16.03 12.74 4.39
N LEU A 164 15.64 11.49 4.10
CA LEU A 164 16.55 10.35 4.05
C LEU A 164 17.42 10.33 2.79
N THR A 165 16.96 10.94 1.68
CA THR A 165 17.66 10.97 0.39
C THR A 165 18.42 12.26 0.13
N ARG A 166 18.32 13.28 1.00
CA ARG A 166 18.88 14.63 0.81
C ARG A 166 20.37 14.70 0.49
N ARG A 167 21.14 13.67 0.83
CA ARG A 167 22.60 13.57 0.59
C ARG A 167 22.95 12.76 -0.64
N GLU A 168 21.98 12.22 -1.33
CA GLU A 168 22.15 11.36 -2.51
C GLU A 168 21.82 12.17 -3.79
N PRO A 169 22.80 12.72 -4.47
CA PRO A 169 22.57 13.64 -5.59
C PRO A 169 21.91 12.96 -6.80
N THR A 170 21.96 11.64 -6.86
CA THR A 170 21.36 10.83 -7.93
C THR A 170 19.88 10.53 -7.71
N ILE A 171 19.35 10.85 -6.51
CA ILE A 171 17.96 10.60 -6.14
C ILE A 171 17.15 11.91 -6.19
N ALA A 172 16.05 11.90 -6.91
CA ALA A 172 15.02 12.93 -6.86
C ALA A 172 13.69 12.32 -6.39
N VAL A 173 13.04 12.92 -5.39
CA VAL A 173 11.72 12.49 -4.94
C VAL A 173 10.75 13.65 -5.11
N ALA A 174 9.61 13.38 -5.73
CA ALA A 174 8.53 14.34 -5.90
C ALA A 174 7.23 13.84 -5.25
N ARG A 175 6.43 14.80 -4.76
CA ARG A 175 5.11 14.50 -4.25
C ARG A 175 4.08 14.63 -5.38
N GLY A 176 3.30 13.58 -5.60
CA GLY A 176 2.28 13.62 -6.67
C GLY A 176 1.66 12.26 -6.93
N ASP A 177 0.90 12.20 -8.00
CA ASP A 177 0.40 10.96 -8.58
C ASP A 177 1.35 10.55 -9.71
N PHE A 178 1.84 9.31 -9.68
CA PHE A 178 2.73 8.79 -10.71
C PHE A 178 2.00 8.60 -12.06
N PHE A 179 0.68 8.62 -12.08
CA PHE A 179 -0.07 8.62 -13.32
C PHE A 179 -0.02 9.95 -14.07
N ASP A 180 0.27 11.06 -13.38
CA ASP A 180 0.29 12.42 -13.96
C ASP A 180 1.60 12.76 -14.68
N ILE A 181 2.66 11.94 -14.51
CA ILE A 181 3.96 12.20 -15.12
C ILE A 181 4.21 11.29 -16.35
N PRO A 182 4.98 11.73 -17.37
CA PRO A 182 5.35 10.88 -18.49
C PRO A 182 6.38 9.82 -18.09
N TRP A 183 6.25 8.60 -18.64
CA TRP A 183 7.18 7.49 -18.39
C TRP A 183 8.15 7.22 -19.54
N SER A 184 8.06 7.93 -20.65
CA SER A 184 8.84 7.71 -21.87
C SER A 184 10.36 7.82 -21.69
N ASP A 185 10.82 8.59 -20.68
CA ASP A 185 12.24 8.86 -20.46
C ASP A 185 12.94 7.82 -19.58
N TYR A 186 12.20 6.89 -19.00
CA TYR A 186 12.78 5.92 -18.07
C TYR A 186 13.18 4.62 -18.78
N ASP A 187 14.29 4.04 -18.32
CA ASP A 187 14.77 2.73 -18.73
C ASP A 187 14.09 1.61 -17.95
N LEU A 188 13.73 1.92 -16.70
CA LEU A 188 13.05 1.00 -15.82
C LEU A 188 12.03 1.75 -14.96
N VAL A 189 10.81 1.23 -14.94
CA VAL A 189 9.75 1.64 -14.02
C VAL A 189 9.52 0.50 -13.03
N TYR A 190 9.65 0.82 -11.74
CA TYR A 190 9.46 -0.14 -10.65
C TYR A 190 8.16 0.15 -9.91
N ALA A 191 7.42 -0.92 -9.58
CA ALA A 191 6.16 -0.86 -8.85
C ALA A 191 6.14 -1.88 -7.71
N PHE A 192 6.01 -1.42 -6.47
CA PHE A 192 5.66 -2.28 -5.35
C PHE A 192 4.30 -1.84 -4.79
N LEU A 193 3.27 -2.14 -5.56
CA LEU A 193 1.90 -1.72 -5.36
C LEU A 193 1.02 -2.95 -5.06
N SER A 194 -0.23 -2.71 -4.60
CA SER A 194 -1.23 -3.78 -4.54
C SER A 194 -1.68 -4.19 -5.94
N PRO A 195 -2.40 -5.32 -6.12
CA PRO A 195 -2.92 -5.72 -7.42
C PRO A 195 -3.88 -4.71 -8.05
N VAL A 196 -4.54 -3.86 -7.24
CA VAL A 196 -5.61 -2.96 -7.69
C VAL A 196 -5.19 -2.01 -8.81
N PRO A 197 -4.08 -1.23 -8.71
CA PRO A 197 -3.67 -0.32 -9.78
C PRO A 197 -2.93 -1.00 -10.93
N MET A 198 -2.56 -2.28 -10.82
CA MET A 198 -1.63 -2.90 -11.78
C MET A 198 -2.14 -2.97 -13.22
N ALA A 199 -3.44 -3.09 -13.44
CA ALA A 199 -4.01 -3.02 -14.79
C ALA A 199 -3.83 -1.63 -15.43
N GLU A 200 -3.98 -0.56 -14.64
CA GLU A 200 -3.76 0.81 -15.11
C GLU A 200 -2.27 1.13 -15.30
N VAL A 201 -1.42 0.64 -14.40
CA VAL A 201 0.05 0.70 -14.52
C VAL A 201 0.49 0.05 -15.83
N TRP A 202 -0.03 -1.14 -16.14
CA TRP A 202 0.29 -1.82 -17.40
C TRP A 202 -0.17 -1.04 -18.63
N ARG A 203 -1.39 -0.50 -18.61
CA ARG A 203 -1.93 0.31 -19.70
C ARG A 203 -1.04 1.52 -19.99
N LYS A 204 -0.61 2.25 -18.95
CA LYS A 204 0.28 3.40 -19.09
C LYS A 204 1.68 2.99 -19.53
N ALA A 205 2.24 1.93 -18.95
CA ALA A 205 3.54 1.40 -19.36
C ALA A 205 3.56 1.01 -20.85
N SER A 206 2.51 0.34 -21.32
CA SER A 206 2.37 -0.07 -22.72
C SER A 206 2.19 1.11 -23.69
N ALA A 207 1.59 2.22 -23.23
CA ALA A 207 1.38 3.40 -24.02
C ALA A 207 2.60 4.32 -24.08
N GLU A 208 3.39 4.39 -23.01
CA GLU A 208 4.41 5.43 -22.87
C GLU A 208 5.85 4.92 -22.85
N LEU A 209 6.10 3.70 -22.33
CA LEU A 209 7.47 3.21 -22.26
C LEU A 209 8.03 2.96 -23.64
N ARG A 210 9.26 3.42 -23.85
CA ARG A 210 10.00 3.20 -25.09
C ARG A 210 10.35 1.73 -25.28
N PRO A 211 10.54 1.25 -26.50
CA PRO A 211 10.99 -0.10 -26.78
C PRO A 211 12.28 -0.41 -26.01
N GLY A 212 12.30 -1.56 -25.32
CA GLY A 212 13.43 -2.00 -24.51
C GLY A 212 13.45 -1.49 -23.08
N ALA A 213 12.57 -0.56 -22.69
CA ALA A 213 12.36 -0.20 -21.30
C ALA A 213 11.64 -1.34 -20.55
N LEU A 214 11.81 -1.39 -19.23
CA LEU A 214 11.33 -2.48 -18.38
C LEU A 214 10.33 -1.95 -17.35
N LEU A 215 9.20 -2.64 -17.20
CA LEU A 215 8.34 -2.53 -16.04
C LEU A 215 8.65 -3.70 -15.10
N VAL A 216 9.02 -3.40 -13.86
CA VAL A 216 9.29 -4.40 -12.82
C VAL A 216 8.23 -4.28 -11.73
N SER A 217 7.41 -5.30 -11.58
CA SER A 217 6.42 -5.38 -10.50
C SER A 217 6.89 -6.31 -9.40
N ASN A 218 6.92 -5.80 -8.18
CA ASN A 218 7.32 -6.55 -7.00
C ASN A 218 6.12 -7.26 -6.38
N SER A 219 6.24 -8.57 -6.19
CA SER A 219 5.30 -9.48 -5.51
C SER A 219 3.95 -9.69 -6.20
N PHE A 220 3.48 -8.76 -7.01
CA PHE A 220 2.16 -8.83 -7.64
C PHE A 220 2.28 -8.79 -9.17
N PRO A 221 1.89 -9.87 -9.88
CA PRO A 221 1.89 -9.86 -11.34
C PRO A 221 0.82 -8.93 -11.89
N VAL A 222 0.97 -8.53 -13.15
CA VAL A 222 -0.11 -7.92 -13.92
C VAL A 222 -1.08 -9.02 -14.34
N GLU A 223 -2.34 -8.91 -13.95
CA GLU A 223 -3.35 -9.93 -14.25
C GLU A 223 -3.56 -10.06 -15.77
N GLY A 224 -3.53 -11.29 -16.26
CA GLY A 224 -3.73 -11.60 -17.67
C GLY A 224 -2.56 -11.28 -18.60
N ILE A 225 -1.41 -10.86 -18.06
CA ILE A 225 -0.20 -10.57 -18.84
C ILE A 225 0.94 -11.45 -18.34
N ASP A 226 1.51 -12.24 -19.24
CA ASP A 226 2.67 -13.05 -18.90
C ASP A 226 3.93 -12.17 -18.81
N PRO A 227 4.74 -12.30 -17.75
CA PRO A 227 6.01 -11.59 -17.66
C PRO A 227 7.04 -12.19 -18.64
N ASP A 228 7.94 -11.37 -19.18
CA ASP A 228 9.07 -11.83 -19.99
C ASP A 228 9.99 -12.76 -19.18
N HIS A 229 10.19 -12.42 -17.91
CA HIS A 229 10.91 -13.26 -16.95
C HIS A 229 10.55 -12.90 -15.51
N ILE A 230 10.82 -13.83 -14.60
CA ILE A 230 10.60 -13.67 -13.17
C ILE A 230 11.96 -13.82 -12.45
N ILE A 231 12.20 -12.97 -11.46
CA ILE A 231 13.39 -13.02 -10.61
C ILE A 231 12.94 -13.39 -9.20
N ASP A 232 13.37 -14.55 -8.71
CA ASP A 232 13.20 -14.93 -7.32
C ASP A 232 14.33 -14.28 -6.50
N VAL A 233 13.97 -13.37 -5.59
CA VAL A 233 14.93 -12.67 -4.73
C VAL A 233 15.20 -13.53 -3.49
N ASP A 234 16.46 -13.76 -3.20
CA ASP A 234 16.88 -14.46 -1.98
C ASP A 234 16.72 -13.54 -0.76
N ASP A 235 15.51 -13.49 -0.23
CA ASP A 235 15.16 -12.76 0.96
C ASP A 235 14.16 -13.55 1.82
N ARG A 236 13.96 -13.10 3.08
CA ARG A 236 13.05 -13.78 4.02
C ARG A 236 11.58 -13.79 3.56
N ARG A 237 11.21 -12.96 2.59
CA ARG A 237 9.83 -12.84 2.07
C ARG A 237 9.62 -13.66 0.81
N HIS A 238 10.66 -14.32 0.28
CA HIS A 238 10.62 -15.00 -1.02
C HIS A 238 10.05 -14.08 -2.10
N THR A 239 10.59 -12.85 -2.14
CA THR A 239 10.13 -11.79 -3.04
C THR A 239 10.30 -12.23 -4.49
N ARG A 240 9.26 -12.04 -5.30
CA ARG A 240 9.30 -12.24 -6.76
C ARG A 240 9.19 -10.91 -7.48
N LEU A 241 10.07 -10.69 -8.44
CA LEU A 241 10.00 -9.57 -9.36
C LEU A 241 9.51 -10.05 -10.72
N TYR A 242 8.38 -9.54 -11.14
CA TYR A 242 7.79 -9.82 -12.44
C TYR A 242 8.22 -8.75 -13.43
N CYS A 243 8.97 -9.14 -14.46
CA CYS A 243 9.60 -8.23 -15.41
C CYS A 243 8.86 -8.28 -16.74
N TYR A 244 8.45 -7.11 -17.23
CA TYR A 244 7.69 -6.96 -18.47
C TYR A 244 8.39 -5.97 -19.39
N ARG A 245 8.47 -6.27 -20.69
CA ARG A 245 8.91 -5.35 -21.73
C ARG A 245 7.72 -4.95 -22.60
N PRO A 246 7.05 -3.83 -22.28
CA PRO A 246 5.98 -3.33 -23.14
C PRO A 246 6.52 -3.08 -24.55
N ALA A 247 5.74 -3.50 -25.56
CA ALA A 247 6.16 -3.39 -26.96
C ALA A 247 6.28 -1.94 -27.48
N GLY A 248 5.86 -0.96 -26.64
CA GLY A 248 5.86 0.46 -26.96
C GLY A 248 4.74 0.87 -27.93
N PRO A 249 4.50 2.18 -28.08
CA PRO A 249 3.40 2.70 -28.90
C PRO A 249 3.46 2.32 -30.37
N ALA A 250 4.62 2.07 -30.93
CA ALA A 250 4.79 1.69 -32.35
C ALA A 250 4.28 0.27 -32.68
N TYR A 251 4.17 -0.62 -31.70
CA TYR A 251 3.70 -2.00 -31.92
C TYR A 251 2.17 -2.08 -31.92
N GLN A 252 1.48 -1.23 -31.15
CA GLN A 252 0.02 -1.20 -31.10
C GLN A 252 -0.62 -0.72 -32.41
N GLN A 253 0.07 0.12 -33.19
CA GLN A 253 -0.39 0.53 -34.51
C GLN A 253 -0.34 -0.60 -35.55
N LYS A 254 0.53 -1.61 -35.39
CA LYS A 254 0.65 -2.75 -36.32
C LYS A 254 -0.34 -3.88 -36.03
N SER A 255 -0.82 -4.02 -34.80
CA SER A 255 -1.80 -5.05 -34.44
C SER A 255 -3.27 -4.62 -34.59
N GLY A 256 -3.52 -3.35 -34.88
CA GLY A 256 -4.86 -2.80 -35.17
C GLY A 256 -5.35 -2.95 -36.60
N ILE A 257 -4.61 -3.62 -37.48
CA ILE A 257 -5.02 -3.90 -38.86
C ILE A 257 -5.17 -5.40 -39.03
N THR A 258 -6.14 -6.00 -38.41
CA THR A 258 -6.80 -7.23 -38.90
C THR A 258 -8.11 -7.42 -38.15
N GLY A 259 -9.15 -6.79 -38.64
CA GLY A 259 -10.52 -6.89 -38.14
C GLY A 259 -11.46 -6.19 -39.13
N LEU A 260 -11.57 -6.75 -40.33
CA LEU A 260 -12.73 -6.60 -41.21
C LEU A 260 -13.44 -7.93 -41.29
#